data_4bb97df61a40ffd6ff57e2efa55862af
#
_entry.id   4bb97df61a40ffd6ff57e2efa55862af
#
_cell.length_a   1.000
_cell.length_b   1.000
_cell.length_c   1.000
_cell.angle_alpha   90.00
_cell.angle_beta   90.00
_cell.angle_gamma   90.00
#
_symmetry.space_group_name_H-M   'P 1'
#
loop_
_entity.id
_entity.type
_entity.pdbx_description
1 polymer ?
#
loop_
_entity_poly.entity_id
_entity_poly.type
_entity_poly.pdbx_seq_one_letter_code
_entity_poly.pdbx_strand_id
1 'polypeptide(L)'
;MTRTILALFTAAALGACASKPATNEVQADLPVAKESARAGAGNNVSMRGNPVPLGGSGVVEVGKPLPAAKVIGTDLKPVDLGATTGKVRIISVVPSLDTPTCDKQTHELSEKNGGLDSSVEMITVSRDLPFAQKRFAREAKIGNVTFLSDYNMREFGDANGLTIEPLALLARAVIVVDKDNIVRYVQVVPEVTALPDMQAAMQVARGLL
;
A
#
# COMPACT_ATOMS: atom_id res chain seq x y z
N MET A 1 17.95 -60.50 56.90
CA MET A 1 16.70 -59.96 56.33
C MET A 1 17.01 -58.57 55.76
N THR A 2 17.40 -58.51 54.48
CA THR A 2 17.84 -57.31 53.81
C THR A 2 16.74 -56.91 52.77
N ARG A 3 16.06 -55.77 52.97
CA ARG A 3 15.05 -55.24 52.06
C ARG A 3 15.69 -54.31 51.09
N THR A 4 15.73 -54.69 49.83
CA THR A 4 16.17 -53.88 48.68
C THR A 4 15.03 -53.00 48.25
N ILE A 5 15.20 -51.66 48.30
CA ILE A 5 14.26 -50.65 47.80
C ILE A 5 14.63 -50.34 46.37
N LEU A 6 13.74 -50.68 45.41
CA LEU A 6 13.85 -50.35 44.00
C LEU A 6 13.30 -48.96 43.73
N ALA A 7 14.14 -47.99 43.42
CA ALA A 7 13.72 -46.67 43.04
C ALA A 7 13.40 -46.62 41.54
N LEU A 8 12.12 -46.34 41.21
CA LEU A 8 11.65 -46.05 39.86
C LEU A 8 12.02 -44.59 39.50
N PHE A 9 12.91 -44.40 38.54
CA PHE A 9 13.11 -43.09 37.91
C PHE A 9 12.12 -42.95 36.75
N THR A 10 11.16 -42.05 36.88
CA THR A 10 10.30 -41.59 35.78
C THR A 10 11.02 -40.46 35.02
N ALA A 11 11.47 -40.76 33.81
CA ALA A 11 12.01 -39.76 32.88
C ALA A 11 10.83 -38.95 32.29
N ALA A 12 10.73 -37.69 32.66
CA ALA A 12 9.83 -36.73 32.01
C ALA A 12 10.44 -36.31 30.68
N ALA A 13 9.81 -36.71 29.57
CA ALA A 13 10.18 -36.22 28.23
C ALA A 13 9.68 -34.77 28.07
N LEU A 14 10.58 -33.79 28.09
CA LEU A 14 10.33 -32.44 27.69
C LEU A 14 10.12 -32.43 26.15
N GLY A 15 8.88 -32.32 25.72
CA GLY A 15 8.51 -32.09 24.34
C GLY A 15 8.99 -30.71 23.90
N ALA A 16 10.09 -30.65 23.13
CA ALA A 16 10.50 -29.45 22.45
C ALA A 16 9.47 -29.11 21.36
N CYS A 17 8.68 -28.05 21.54
CA CYS A 17 7.92 -27.44 20.47
C CYS A 17 8.91 -26.87 19.44
N ALA A 18 9.27 -27.66 18.44
CA ALA A 18 9.96 -27.19 17.26
C ALA A 18 8.98 -26.30 16.48
N SER A 19 9.18 -24.99 16.54
CA SER A 19 8.56 -24.06 15.61
C SER A 19 8.99 -24.45 14.20
N LYS A 20 8.03 -24.84 13.35
CA LYS A 20 8.29 -25.03 11.92
C LYS A 20 8.91 -23.75 11.38
N PRO A 21 10.04 -23.83 10.62
CA PRO A 21 10.52 -22.68 9.88
C PRO A 21 9.39 -22.24 8.93
N ALA A 22 9.12 -20.92 8.88
CA ALA A 22 8.24 -20.36 7.88
C ALA A 22 8.80 -20.79 6.51
N THR A 23 8.08 -21.65 5.83
CA THR A 23 8.36 -21.97 4.43
C THR A 23 8.22 -20.66 3.68
N ASN A 24 9.28 -20.24 2.96
CA ASN A 24 9.16 -19.26 1.89
C ASN A 24 8.14 -19.81 0.91
N GLU A 25 6.87 -19.42 1.07
CA GLU A 25 5.91 -19.58 0.00
C GLU A 25 6.50 -18.81 -1.18
N VAL A 26 6.81 -19.52 -2.24
CA VAL A 26 7.17 -18.96 -3.54
C VAL A 26 6.06 -17.97 -3.86
N GLN A 27 6.37 -16.69 -3.76
CA GLN A 27 5.40 -15.61 -3.93
C GLN A 27 4.91 -15.71 -5.37
N ALA A 28 3.76 -16.33 -5.59
CA ALA A 28 3.17 -16.50 -6.91
C ALA A 28 3.16 -15.15 -7.62
N ASP A 29 3.47 -15.13 -8.91
CA ASP A 29 3.41 -13.90 -9.68
C ASP A 29 1.99 -13.34 -9.63
N LEU A 30 1.83 -12.24 -8.88
CA LEU A 30 0.53 -11.57 -8.76
C LEU A 30 0.15 -10.97 -10.11
N PRO A 31 -1.09 -11.10 -10.54
CA PRO A 31 -1.52 -10.52 -11.80
C PRO A 31 -1.38 -8.99 -11.77
N VAL A 32 -0.91 -8.42 -12.88
CA VAL A 32 -0.83 -6.96 -13.09
C VAL A 32 -2.06 -6.54 -13.89
N ALA A 33 -2.87 -5.64 -13.33
CA ALA A 33 -4.01 -5.08 -14.03
C ALA A 33 -3.54 -4.19 -15.20
N LYS A 34 -4.13 -4.38 -16.36
CA LYS A 34 -3.91 -3.53 -17.53
C LYS A 34 -5.03 -2.51 -17.75
N GLU A 35 -6.16 -2.74 -17.10
CA GLU A 35 -7.34 -1.89 -17.14
C GLU A 35 -7.43 -1.03 -15.88
N SER A 36 -8.24 0.01 -15.95
CA SER A 36 -8.57 0.87 -14.82
C SER A 36 -10.06 0.86 -14.55
N ALA A 37 -10.44 0.64 -13.28
CA ALA A 37 -11.79 0.95 -12.82
C ALA A 37 -11.99 2.48 -12.75
N ARG A 38 -13.24 2.91 -12.64
CA ARG A 38 -13.55 4.31 -12.37
C ARG A 38 -13.55 4.57 -10.87
N ALA A 39 -12.90 5.65 -10.45
CA ALA A 39 -13.01 6.15 -9.09
C ALA A 39 -14.37 6.78 -8.82
N GLY A 40 -14.70 7.01 -7.55
CA GLY A 40 -15.88 7.76 -7.12
C GLY A 40 -17.10 6.93 -6.77
N ALA A 41 -18.00 7.56 -6.03
CA ALA A 41 -19.25 6.96 -5.59
C ALA A 41 -20.09 6.44 -6.77
N GLY A 42 -20.76 5.29 -6.56
CA GLY A 42 -21.53 4.62 -7.59
C GLY A 42 -20.73 3.69 -8.51
N ASN A 43 -19.40 3.68 -8.39
CA ASN A 43 -18.53 2.72 -9.05
C ASN A 43 -18.12 1.60 -8.08
N ASN A 44 -17.54 0.53 -8.61
CA ASN A 44 -17.09 -0.62 -7.84
C ASN A 44 -15.68 -1.04 -8.27
N VAL A 45 -14.95 -1.62 -7.35
CA VAL A 45 -13.85 -2.54 -7.61
C VAL A 45 -14.26 -3.93 -7.18
N SER A 46 -13.47 -4.95 -7.43
CA SER A 46 -13.73 -6.31 -6.92
C SER A 46 -12.67 -6.74 -5.90
N MET A 47 -13.08 -7.58 -4.98
CA MET A 47 -12.20 -8.26 -4.05
C MET A 47 -12.47 -9.76 -4.13
N ARG A 48 -11.51 -10.51 -4.69
CA ARG A 48 -11.68 -11.95 -4.98
C ARG A 48 -12.93 -12.24 -5.80
N GLY A 49 -13.16 -11.41 -6.83
CA GLY A 49 -14.30 -11.53 -7.74
C GLY A 49 -15.64 -10.97 -7.20
N ASN A 50 -15.70 -10.55 -5.95
CA ASN A 50 -16.91 -9.93 -5.38
C ASN A 50 -16.87 -8.42 -5.52
N PRO A 51 -17.91 -7.76 -6.05
CA PRO A 51 -17.94 -6.32 -6.17
C PRO A 51 -18.00 -5.64 -4.81
N VAL A 52 -17.19 -4.61 -4.62
CA VAL A 52 -17.16 -3.74 -3.44
C VAL A 52 -17.31 -2.29 -3.87
N PRO A 53 -18.30 -1.56 -3.31
CA PRO A 53 -18.58 -0.20 -3.73
C PRO A 53 -17.48 0.77 -3.31
N LEU A 54 -17.20 1.71 -4.21
CA LEU A 54 -16.39 2.88 -3.93
C LEU A 54 -17.27 4.04 -3.47
N GLY A 55 -16.71 4.83 -2.55
CA GLY A 55 -17.32 6.04 -2.02
C GLY A 55 -16.37 7.23 -2.11
N GLY A 56 -16.85 8.33 -1.56
CA GLY A 56 -16.16 9.59 -1.51
C GLY A 56 -16.99 10.73 -2.10
N SER A 57 -16.57 11.97 -1.79
CA SER A 57 -17.24 13.20 -2.25
C SER A 57 -16.66 13.77 -3.55
N GLY A 58 -15.47 13.28 -3.94
CA GLY A 58 -14.75 13.70 -5.13
C GLY A 58 -14.31 12.53 -5.99
N VAL A 59 -13.50 12.83 -7.00
CA VAL A 59 -12.92 11.86 -7.91
C VAL A 59 -11.58 12.35 -8.44
N VAL A 60 -10.59 11.47 -8.51
CA VAL A 60 -9.31 11.74 -9.17
C VAL A 60 -9.45 11.52 -10.67
N GLU A 61 -9.05 12.54 -11.47
CA GLU A 61 -9.16 12.51 -12.93
C GLU A 61 -7.90 13.03 -13.61
N VAL A 62 -7.51 12.41 -14.73
CA VAL A 62 -6.40 12.89 -15.55
C VAL A 62 -6.72 14.27 -16.12
N GLY A 63 -5.74 15.17 -16.10
CA GLY A 63 -5.84 16.55 -16.58
C GLY A 63 -6.43 17.54 -15.57
N LYS A 64 -6.82 17.07 -14.38
CA LYS A 64 -7.30 17.92 -13.28
C LYS A 64 -6.23 18.02 -12.18
N PRO A 65 -6.28 19.06 -11.35
CA PRO A 65 -5.47 19.10 -10.13
C PRO A 65 -5.79 17.89 -9.23
N LEU A 66 -4.76 17.35 -8.58
CA LEU A 66 -5.00 16.35 -7.54
C LEU A 66 -5.86 16.99 -6.44
N PRO A 67 -7.00 16.39 -6.08
CA PRO A 67 -7.84 16.90 -5.01
C PRO A 67 -7.08 17.13 -3.71
N ALA A 68 -7.31 18.26 -3.08
CA ALA A 68 -6.69 18.60 -1.80
C ALA A 68 -7.12 17.61 -0.72
N ALA A 69 -6.15 17.10 0.03
CA ALA A 69 -6.40 16.17 1.10
C ALA A 69 -5.26 16.19 2.12
N LYS A 70 -5.58 16.28 3.38
CA LYS A 70 -4.63 16.17 4.48
C LYS A 70 -4.46 14.71 4.88
N VAL A 71 -3.21 14.28 4.94
CA VAL A 71 -2.78 12.96 5.42
C VAL A 71 -1.72 13.14 6.49
N ILE A 72 -1.40 12.08 7.22
CA ILE A 72 -0.47 12.16 8.35
C ILE A 72 0.83 11.42 8.01
N GLY A 73 1.96 12.10 8.15
CA GLY A 73 3.28 11.51 8.00
C GLY A 73 3.65 10.56 9.15
N THR A 74 4.70 9.76 8.96
CA THR A 74 5.21 8.85 10.01
C THR A 74 5.83 9.59 11.21
N ASP A 75 6.00 10.90 11.10
CA ASP A 75 6.39 11.82 12.19
C ASP A 75 5.18 12.47 12.89
N LEU A 76 3.97 12.03 12.54
CA LEU A 76 2.68 12.52 13.04
C LEU A 76 2.32 13.94 12.61
N LYS A 77 3.03 14.51 11.64
CA LYS A 77 2.69 15.83 11.10
C LYS A 77 1.71 15.72 9.93
N PRO A 78 0.79 16.69 9.79
CA PRO A 78 -0.09 16.75 8.64
C PRO A 78 0.70 17.16 7.37
N VAL A 79 0.36 16.51 6.26
CA VAL A 79 0.87 16.80 4.91
C VAL A 79 -0.34 17.03 4.00
N ASP A 80 -0.33 18.12 3.24
CA ASP A 80 -1.36 18.39 2.23
C ASP A 80 -0.89 17.84 0.88
N LEU A 81 -1.50 16.75 0.44
CA LEU A 81 -1.20 16.15 -0.87
C LEU A 81 -1.73 16.96 -2.05
N GLY A 82 -2.68 17.86 -1.84
CA GLY A 82 -3.17 18.79 -2.85
C GLY A 82 -2.23 19.95 -3.12
N ALA A 83 -1.28 20.22 -2.22
CA ALA A 83 -0.29 21.26 -2.42
C ALA A 83 0.74 20.87 -3.48
N THR A 84 1.13 21.84 -4.33
CA THR A 84 2.24 21.60 -5.25
C THR A 84 3.57 21.60 -4.51
N THR A 85 4.43 20.65 -4.85
CA THR A 85 5.80 20.57 -4.33
C THR A 85 6.84 21.05 -5.34
N GLY A 86 6.41 21.36 -6.57
CA GLY A 86 7.31 21.67 -7.69
C GLY A 86 8.05 20.43 -8.22
N LYS A 87 7.64 19.24 -7.81
CA LYS A 87 8.21 17.96 -8.24
C LYS A 87 7.13 17.04 -8.83
N VAL A 88 7.56 16.16 -9.71
CA VAL A 88 6.74 15.03 -10.16
C VAL A 88 6.59 14.06 -9.00
N ARG A 89 5.40 13.48 -8.83
CA ARG A 89 5.09 12.54 -7.75
C ARG A 89 4.47 11.27 -8.31
N ILE A 90 4.88 10.12 -7.80
CA ILE A 90 4.17 8.85 -7.97
C ILE A 90 3.53 8.50 -6.63
N ILE A 91 2.21 8.44 -6.60
CA ILE A 91 1.42 8.13 -5.40
C ILE A 91 0.86 6.72 -5.57
N SER A 92 1.43 5.79 -4.84
CA SER A 92 0.97 4.40 -4.73
C SER A 92 -0.06 4.32 -3.61
N VAL A 93 -1.29 3.93 -3.93
CA VAL A 93 -2.39 3.78 -2.98
C VAL A 93 -2.62 2.31 -2.70
N VAL A 94 -2.59 1.94 -1.43
CA VAL A 94 -2.73 0.54 -1.01
C VAL A 94 -3.79 0.40 0.09
N PRO A 95 -4.56 -0.70 0.11
CA PRO A 95 -5.50 -0.99 1.20
C PRO A 95 -4.85 -1.07 2.59
N SER A 96 -3.81 -1.88 2.73
CA SER A 96 -3.03 -2.02 3.97
C SER A 96 -1.68 -2.67 3.71
N LEU A 97 -0.62 -2.09 4.26
CA LEU A 97 0.77 -2.59 4.15
C LEU A 97 0.97 -4.00 4.75
N ASP A 98 0.09 -4.41 5.66
CA ASP A 98 0.10 -5.74 6.29
C ASP A 98 -0.45 -6.86 5.36
N THR A 99 -0.53 -6.62 4.04
CA THR A 99 -0.98 -7.63 3.07
C THR A 99 0.08 -7.90 2.00
N PRO A 100 0.25 -9.16 1.53
CA PRO A 100 1.32 -9.52 0.60
C PRO A 100 1.30 -8.73 -0.71
N THR A 101 0.11 -8.42 -1.25
CA THR A 101 -0.01 -7.64 -2.50
C THR A 101 0.42 -6.19 -2.30
N CYS A 102 0.11 -5.58 -1.15
CA CYS A 102 0.51 -4.19 -0.85
C CYS A 102 2.01 -4.10 -0.55
N ASP A 103 2.56 -5.08 0.15
CA ASP A 103 3.99 -5.22 0.37
C ASP A 103 4.73 -5.27 -0.98
N LYS A 104 4.34 -6.18 -1.88
CA LYS A 104 4.92 -6.30 -3.22
C LYS A 104 4.80 -5.01 -4.04
N GLN A 105 3.65 -4.34 -4.04
CA GLN A 105 3.46 -3.06 -4.74
C GLN A 105 4.42 -1.99 -4.21
N THR A 106 4.63 -1.92 -2.90
CA THR A 106 5.51 -0.94 -2.27
C THR A 106 6.98 -1.24 -2.56
N HIS A 107 7.38 -2.51 -2.56
CA HIS A 107 8.70 -2.93 -3.01
C HIS A 107 8.95 -2.62 -4.49
N GLU A 108 7.96 -2.83 -5.37
CA GLU A 108 8.10 -2.45 -6.79
C GLU A 108 8.32 -0.94 -6.96
N LEU A 109 7.60 -0.10 -6.22
CA LEU A 109 7.80 1.35 -6.24
C LEU A 109 9.22 1.72 -5.76
N SER A 110 9.70 1.09 -4.70
CA SER A 110 10.99 1.38 -4.10
C SER A 110 12.16 0.88 -4.95
N GLU A 111 12.10 -0.36 -5.43
CA GLU A 111 13.26 -1.08 -5.98
C GLU A 111 13.34 -1.02 -7.50
N LYS A 112 12.17 -0.98 -8.19
CA LYS A 112 12.09 -1.06 -9.65
C LYS A 112 11.92 0.30 -10.33
N ASN A 113 12.08 1.41 -9.60
CA ASN A 113 11.90 2.76 -10.14
C ASN A 113 13.00 3.21 -11.13
N GLY A 114 14.15 2.49 -11.19
CA GLY A 114 15.23 2.76 -12.14
C GLY A 114 15.86 4.14 -11.94
N GLY A 115 16.04 4.58 -10.69
CA GLY A 115 16.67 5.84 -10.30
C GLY A 115 15.74 7.06 -10.36
N LEU A 116 14.44 6.87 -10.63
CA LEU A 116 13.46 7.97 -10.64
C LEU A 116 13.35 8.67 -9.28
N ASP A 117 13.57 7.96 -8.19
CA ASP A 117 13.52 8.47 -6.81
C ASP A 117 14.52 9.60 -6.53
N SER A 118 15.50 9.83 -7.39
CA SER A 118 16.37 11.00 -7.34
C SER A 118 15.69 12.31 -7.77
N SER A 119 14.65 12.24 -8.59
CA SER A 119 13.98 13.41 -9.21
C SER A 119 12.46 13.42 -9.00
N VAL A 120 11.87 12.28 -8.66
CA VAL A 120 10.43 12.07 -8.46
C VAL A 120 10.18 11.70 -6.99
N GLU A 121 9.18 12.30 -6.39
CA GLU A 121 8.75 11.90 -5.04
C GLU A 121 7.94 10.59 -5.11
N MET A 122 8.46 9.55 -4.46
CA MET A 122 7.79 8.26 -4.30
C MET A 122 6.97 8.28 -3.02
N ILE A 123 5.66 8.12 -3.12
CA ILE A 123 4.73 8.22 -1.99
C ILE A 123 3.87 6.96 -1.94
N THR A 124 3.68 6.40 -0.75
CA THR A 124 2.67 5.36 -0.49
C THR A 124 1.64 5.88 0.50
N VAL A 125 0.36 5.78 0.13
CA VAL A 125 -0.77 6.17 0.96
C VAL A 125 -1.60 4.93 1.34
N SER A 126 -1.90 4.80 2.63
CA SER A 126 -2.79 3.77 3.17
C SER A 126 -3.58 4.30 4.37
N ARG A 127 -4.51 3.51 4.89
CA ARG A 127 -5.18 3.81 6.18
C ARG A 127 -4.51 3.14 7.38
N ASP A 128 -3.37 2.50 7.20
CA ASP A 128 -2.56 2.02 8.31
C ASP A 128 -2.14 3.21 9.19
N LEU A 129 -2.05 2.98 10.49
CA LEU A 129 -1.55 4.01 11.41
C LEU A 129 -0.12 4.41 11.07
N PRO A 130 0.29 5.68 11.25
CA PRO A 130 1.66 6.14 11.00
C PRO A 130 2.73 5.30 11.71
N PHE A 131 2.43 4.74 12.87
CA PHE A 131 3.31 3.83 13.61
C PHE A 131 3.53 2.51 12.88
N ALA A 132 2.45 1.95 12.29
CA ALA A 132 2.53 0.71 11.50
C ALA A 132 3.31 0.95 10.20
N GLN A 133 3.05 2.05 9.50
CA GLN A 133 3.79 2.46 8.32
C GLN A 133 5.29 2.63 8.61
N LYS A 134 5.63 3.28 9.73
CA LYS A 134 7.02 3.45 10.17
C LYS A 134 7.70 2.12 10.48
N ARG A 135 6.99 1.20 11.14
CA ARG A 135 7.48 -0.16 11.39
C ARG A 135 7.73 -0.90 10.08
N PHE A 136 6.75 -0.90 9.17
CA PHE A 136 6.87 -1.52 7.85
C PHE A 136 8.09 -0.99 7.08
N ALA A 137 8.22 0.33 6.93
CA ALA A 137 9.34 0.95 6.21
C ALA A 137 10.72 0.48 6.75
N ARG A 138 10.85 0.39 8.08
CA ARG A 138 12.07 -0.09 8.73
C ARG A 138 12.32 -1.57 8.48
N GLU A 139 11.32 -2.42 8.61
CA GLU A 139 11.44 -3.88 8.47
C GLU A 139 11.67 -4.27 7.00
N ALA A 140 10.98 -3.62 6.08
CA ALA A 140 11.17 -3.77 4.64
C ALA A 140 12.46 -3.07 4.10
N LYS A 141 13.16 -2.28 4.96
CA LYS A 141 14.37 -1.50 4.58
C LYS A 141 14.12 -0.52 3.43
N ILE A 142 12.94 0.06 3.36
CA ILE A 142 12.54 1.04 2.36
C ILE A 142 12.80 2.45 2.91
N GLY A 143 13.74 3.18 2.28
CA GLY A 143 14.14 4.53 2.68
C GLY A 143 13.87 5.63 1.64
N ASN A 144 13.47 5.25 0.42
CA ASN A 144 13.24 6.17 -0.69
C ASN A 144 11.74 6.39 -1.00
N VAL A 145 10.85 5.90 -0.15
CA VAL A 145 9.40 6.09 -0.26
C VAL A 145 8.90 6.83 0.98
N THR A 146 8.11 7.88 0.75
CA THR A 146 7.39 8.60 1.81
C THR A 146 6.08 7.89 2.11
N PHE A 147 5.88 7.51 3.37
CA PHE A 147 4.64 6.86 3.82
C PHE A 147 3.72 7.88 4.46
N LEU A 148 2.47 7.91 4.00
CA LEU A 148 1.44 8.85 4.44
C LEU A 148 0.16 8.09 4.80
N SER A 149 -0.46 8.45 5.90
CA SER A 149 -1.64 7.78 6.44
C SER A 149 -2.89 8.63 6.30
N ASP A 150 -3.92 8.04 5.70
CA ASP A 150 -5.29 8.59 5.58
C ASP A 150 -6.21 8.09 6.72
N TYR A 151 -5.63 7.71 7.90
CA TYR A 151 -6.38 7.07 8.97
C TYR A 151 -7.32 8.02 9.72
N ASN A 152 -6.93 9.29 9.85
CA ASN A 152 -7.59 10.23 10.75
C ASN A 152 -8.85 10.85 10.12
N MET A 153 -8.68 11.73 9.13
CA MET A 153 -9.80 12.47 8.53
C MET A 153 -10.41 11.76 7.34
N ARG A 154 -9.75 10.76 6.78
CA ARG A 154 -10.16 10.02 5.57
C ARG A 154 -10.27 10.91 4.33
N GLU A 155 -9.66 12.11 4.38
CA GLU A 155 -9.79 13.13 3.35
C GLU A 155 -9.27 12.66 1.98
N PHE A 156 -8.14 11.92 1.96
CA PHE A 156 -7.55 11.48 0.70
C PHE A 156 -8.45 10.48 -0.03
N GLY A 157 -8.92 9.46 0.66
CA GLY A 157 -9.81 8.48 0.06
C GLY A 157 -11.11 9.11 -0.44
N ASP A 158 -11.69 9.99 0.36
CA ASP A 158 -12.99 10.60 0.06
C ASP A 158 -12.88 11.67 -1.04
N ALA A 159 -11.85 12.51 -1.04
CA ALA A 159 -11.64 13.52 -2.09
C ALA A 159 -11.27 12.92 -3.45
N ASN A 160 -10.61 11.75 -3.46
CA ASN A 160 -10.17 11.08 -4.68
C ASN A 160 -11.14 9.98 -5.16
N GLY A 161 -12.21 9.70 -4.41
CA GLY A 161 -13.17 8.64 -4.75
C GLY A 161 -12.58 7.22 -4.65
N LEU A 162 -11.63 7.02 -3.72
CA LEU A 162 -10.89 5.77 -3.55
C LEU A 162 -11.25 5.04 -2.25
N THR A 163 -12.27 5.47 -1.52
CA THR A 163 -12.73 4.77 -0.32
C THR A 163 -13.51 3.52 -0.70
N ILE A 164 -13.08 2.35 -0.21
CA ILE A 164 -13.91 1.12 -0.22
C ILE A 164 -14.83 1.20 0.98
N GLU A 165 -16.09 1.57 0.74
CA GLU A 165 -17.07 1.91 1.77
C GLU A 165 -17.23 0.86 2.88
N PRO A 166 -17.50 -0.43 2.56
CA PRO A 166 -17.77 -1.43 3.60
C PRO A 166 -16.56 -1.77 4.47
N LEU A 167 -15.34 -1.56 3.93
CA LEU A 167 -14.11 -1.95 4.59
C LEU A 167 -13.40 -0.78 5.26
N ALA A 168 -13.82 0.45 4.95
CA ALA A 168 -13.12 1.67 5.36
C ALA A 168 -11.63 1.69 4.95
N LEU A 169 -11.27 0.98 3.86
CA LEU A 169 -9.93 0.91 3.28
C LEU A 169 -9.84 1.80 2.03
N LEU A 170 -8.64 2.00 1.53
CA LEU A 170 -8.41 2.60 0.22
C LEU A 170 -8.42 1.54 -0.88
N ALA A 171 -9.02 1.87 -2.02
CA ALA A 171 -8.87 1.08 -3.23
C ALA A 171 -7.41 1.13 -3.72
N ARG A 172 -6.94 0.02 -4.27
CA ARG A 172 -5.61 -0.03 -4.85
C ARG A 172 -5.55 0.83 -6.10
N ALA A 173 -4.58 1.74 -6.14
CA ALA A 173 -4.38 2.63 -7.28
C ALA A 173 -2.92 3.06 -7.41
N VAL A 174 -2.57 3.63 -8.55
CA VAL A 174 -1.37 4.43 -8.76
C VAL A 174 -1.73 5.71 -9.49
N ILE A 175 -1.20 6.84 -9.01
CA ILE A 175 -1.45 8.18 -9.53
C ILE A 175 -0.11 8.84 -9.84
N VAL A 176 0.02 9.48 -11.00
CA VAL A 176 1.18 10.32 -11.31
C VAL A 176 0.72 11.76 -11.44
N VAL A 177 1.42 12.64 -10.75
CA VAL A 177 1.13 14.07 -10.67
C VAL A 177 2.36 14.85 -11.11
N ASP A 178 2.17 15.86 -11.94
CA ASP A 178 3.27 16.72 -12.38
C ASP A 178 3.68 17.80 -11.38
N LYS A 179 4.62 18.67 -11.80
CA LYS A 179 5.17 19.75 -10.97
C LYS A 179 4.12 20.81 -10.59
N ASP A 180 3.05 20.93 -11.37
CA ASP A 180 1.95 21.88 -11.18
C ASP A 180 0.74 21.27 -10.46
N ASN A 181 0.91 20.10 -9.87
CA ASN A 181 -0.15 19.33 -9.20
C ASN A 181 -1.24 18.81 -10.14
N ILE A 182 -0.99 18.67 -11.43
CA ILE A 182 -1.96 18.12 -12.38
C ILE A 182 -1.76 16.60 -12.49
N VAL A 183 -2.84 15.84 -12.38
CA VAL A 183 -2.83 14.38 -12.56
C VAL A 183 -2.54 14.07 -14.02
N ARG A 184 -1.49 13.32 -14.29
CA ARG A 184 -1.08 12.89 -15.63
C ARG A 184 -1.34 11.42 -15.92
N TYR A 185 -1.52 10.64 -14.86
CA TYR A 185 -1.89 9.24 -14.94
C TYR A 185 -2.68 8.84 -13.71
N VAL A 186 -3.68 8.01 -13.87
CA VAL A 186 -4.37 7.32 -12.79
C VAL A 186 -4.79 5.94 -13.26
N GLN A 187 -4.52 4.95 -12.44
CA GLN A 187 -5.07 3.61 -12.58
C GLN A 187 -5.64 3.18 -11.24
N VAL A 188 -6.95 2.93 -11.21
CA VAL A 188 -7.63 2.25 -10.10
C VAL A 188 -7.73 0.77 -10.46
N VAL A 189 -7.11 -0.08 -9.67
CA VAL A 189 -7.03 -1.51 -9.97
C VAL A 189 -8.41 -2.17 -9.82
N PRO A 190 -8.97 -2.78 -10.90
CA PRO A 190 -10.31 -3.35 -10.84
C PRO A 190 -10.48 -4.49 -9.83
N GLU A 191 -9.44 -5.34 -9.68
CA GLU A 191 -9.41 -6.42 -8.68
C GLU A 191 -8.35 -6.09 -7.61
N VAL A 192 -8.78 -5.82 -6.39
CA VAL A 192 -7.92 -5.32 -5.30
C VAL A 192 -6.75 -6.26 -4.99
N THR A 193 -6.84 -7.53 -5.34
CA THR A 193 -5.77 -8.52 -5.17
C THR A 193 -4.74 -8.55 -6.30
N ALA A 194 -4.96 -7.79 -7.40
CA ALA A 194 -3.98 -7.60 -8.46
C ALA A 194 -3.07 -6.41 -8.20
N LEU A 195 -1.93 -6.34 -8.87
CA LEU A 195 -1.01 -5.19 -8.86
C LEU A 195 -1.43 -4.14 -9.90
N PRO A 196 -1.13 -2.84 -9.68
CA PRO A 196 -1.23 -1.84 -10.73
C PRO A 196 -0.10 -1.99 -11.76
N ASP A 197 -0.27 -1.39 -12.94
CA ASP A 197 0.81 -1.26 -13.92
C ASP A 197 1.80 -0.16 -13.49
N MET A 198 2.66 -0.52 -12.54
CA MET A 198 3.65 0.39 -12.00
C MET A 198 4.66 0.85 -13.05
N GLN A 199 4.94 0.02 -14.07
CA GLN A 199 5.84 0.40 -15.16
C GLN A 199 5.25 1.52 -16.02
N ALA A 200 3.95 1.45 -16.35
CA ALA A 200 3.25 2.52 -17.07
C ALA A 200 3.30 3.84 -16.27
N ALA A 201 3.04 3.80 -14.96
CA ALA A 201 3.13 4.97 -14.10
C ALA A 201 4.56 5.58 -14.10
N MET A 202 5.59 4.75 -13.96
CA MET A 202 6.98 5.20 -14.00
C MET A 202 7.39 5.78 -15.36
N GLN A 203 6.88 5.22 -16.45
CA GLN A 203 7.12 5.73 -17.80
C GLN A 203 6.52 7.13 -17.99
N VAL A 204 5.29 7.33 -17.53
CA VAL A 204 4.66 8.66 -17.54
C VAL A 204 5.47 9.65 -16.70
N ALA A 205 5.88 9.28 -15.48
CA ALA A 205 6.66 10.15 -14.61
C ALA A 205 8.01 10.57 -15.24
N ARG A 206 8.69 9.64 -15.95
CA ARG A 206 9.93 9.97 -16.71
C ARG A 206 9.69 11.00 -17.80
N GLY A 207 8.56 10.93 -18.49
CA GLY A 207 8.20 11.88 -19.55
C GLY A 207 7.86 13.28 -19.05
N LEU A 208 7.78 13.50 -17.72
CA LEU A 208 7.46 14.77 -17.07
C LEU A 208 8.69 15.48 -16.47
N LEU A 209 9.88 14.87 -16.53
CA LEU A 209 11.13 15.42 -16.01
C LEU A 209 11.75 16.38 -17.01
#